data_47c2f7c00dd222a01a16b0277d086501
#
_entry.id   47c2f7c00dd222a01a16b0277d086501
#
_cell.length_a   1.000
_cell.length_b   1.000
_cell.length_c   1.000
_cell.angle_alpha   90.00
_cell.angle_beta   90.00
_cell.angle_gamma   90.00
#
_symmetry.space_group_name_H-M   'P 1'
#
loop_
_entity.id
_entity.type
_entity.pdbx_description
1 polymer ?
#
loop_
_entity_poly.entity_id
_entity_poly.type
_entity_poly.pdbx_seq_one_letter_code
_entity_poly.pdbx_strand_id
1 'polypeptide(L)'
;MIDAALAPETPHATSAVRLLLGKLDIAFDEVLDHHGLNAARKVQAVLLDDAVGSLMVLFPQSQLLDLNRLAELTGRRLTAVSPERLERLLGKHNLGLLPGLPSLTAAPCLYEDSLLREPKLLINSGVPGLLLEIACDDFKTLLSKASAARFGEALTSIRPNLDRPDDDREEITQAVQAFTARRIQQRLEATIEIPPLASTAQKIIKLRVDPNATIDDITSVVETDPALAAQVVSWAASPYYASPGKIRSVEDAIVRVLGFDLVINLALGLALGKTMSLPKDHPQQATPYWQQSIYTAAVIEGLTRAMPRAQRPEAGLTYLAGLLHNFGYLLLAHVFPPHFSLICRHLEVNPHLSHSYIEQHLLGITREQIGAWLMRYWDMPDELANALRFQHDPSYDGVYAEYPNLVCLAVRLLRSRGIGSGPVEEIPDALLERLGLSREKANDVTSKVLDAEVLLRELASQFGQP
;
A
#
# COMPACT_ATOMS: atom_id res chain seq x y z
N MET A 1 -28.02 26.61 29.90
CA MET A 1 -28.08 26.77 28.44
C MET A 1 -27.16 25.71 27.87
N ILE A 2 -27.76 24.65 27.34
CA ILE A 2 -27.05 23.50 26.76
C ILE A 2 -26.68 23.94 25.36
N ASP A 3 -25.36 23.96 25.10
CA ASP A 3 -24.78 24.15 23.76
C ASP A 3 -25.40 23.11 22.82
N ALA A 4 -26.19 23.59 21.88
CA ALA A 4 -26.64 22.77 20.76
C ALA A 4 -25.41 22.46 19.93
N ALA A 5 -24.91 21.23 20.03
CA ALA A 5 -23.91 20.69 19.11
C ALA A 5 -24.43 20.89 17.69
N LEU A 6 -23.81 21.78 16.93
CA LEU A 6 -24.05 21.96 15.50
C LEU A 6 -23.92 20.57 14.85
N ALA A 7 -25.02 20.09 14.27
CA ALA A 7 -24.99 18.93 13.39
C ALA A 7 -23.93 19.20 12.31
N PRO A 8 -23.07 18.22 11.95
CA PRO A 8 -22.09 18.42 10.91
C PRO A 8 -22.82 18.89 9.64
N GLU A 9 -22.43 20.08 9.15
CA GLU A 9 -22.97 20.61 7.89
C GLU A 9 -22.77 19.56 6.80
N THR A 10 -23.83 19.23 6.10
CA THR A 10 -23.73 18.31 4.96
C THR A 10 -22.74 18.90 3.94
N PRO A 11 -21.73 18.16 3.49
CA PRO A 11 -20.79 18.68 2.55
C PRO A 11 -21.50 19.09 1.26
N HIS A 12 -21.14 20.26 0.74
CA HIS A 12 -21.70 20.77 -0.52
C HIS A 12 -20.60 21.00 -1.53
N ALA A 13 -20.92 20.86 -2.83
CA ALA A 13 -19.98 21.16 -3.92
C ALA A 13 -19.42 22.58 -3.79
N THR A 14 -18.15 22.74 -4.14
CA THR A 14 -17.46 24.03 -4.06
C THR A 14 -18.12 25.09 -4.96
N SER A 15 -18.00 26.35 -4.56
CA SER A 15 -18.56 27.48 -5.35
C SER A 15 -18.00 27.51 -6.78
N ALA A 16 -16.75 27.11 -6.99
CA ALA A 16 -16.12 27.06 -8.32
C ALA A 16 -16.81 26.04 -9.24
N VAL A 17 -17.10 24.84 -8.71
CA VAL A 17 -17.81 23.77 -9.44
C VAL A 17 -19.24 24.16 -9.73
N ARG A 18 -19.98 24.65 -8.75
CA ARG A 18 -21.36 25.11 -8.92
C ARG A 18 -21.49 26.24 -9.94
N LEU A 19 -20.60 27.22 -9.88
CA LEU A 19 -20.60 28.34 -10.83
C LEU A 19 -20.34 27.87 -12.27
N LEU A 20 -19.44 26.90 -12.44
CA LEU A 20 -19.10 26.36 -13.76
C LEU A 20 -20.27 25.57 -14.35
N LEU A 21 -20.89 24.66 -13.57
CA LEU A 21 -22.05 23.90 -14.02
C LEU A 21 -23.25 24.81 -14.30
N GLY A 22 -23.49 25.81 -13.45
CA GLY A 22 -24.55 26.79 -13.65
C GLY A 22 -24.36 27.67 -14.90
N LYS A 23 -23.11 28.01 -15.30
CA LYS A 23 -22.84 28.72 -16.55
C LYS A 23 -23.16 27.89 -17.80
N LEU A 24 -23.14 26.58 -17.69
CA LEU A 24 -23.44 25.65 -18.77
C LEU A 24 -24.88 25.11 -18.71
N ASP A 25 -25.69 25.59 -17.74
CA ASP A 25 -27.06 25.17 -17.48
C ASP A 25 -27.17 23.64 -17.23
N ILE A 26 -26.16 23.07 -16.54
CA ILE A 26 -26.08 21.64 -16.22
C ILE A 26 -26.67 21.39 -14.85
N ALA A 27 -27.72 20.57 -14.82
CA ALA A 27 -28.32 20.09 -13.59
C ALA A 27 -27.50 18.95 -12.95
N PHE A 28 -27.44 18.91 -11.64
CA PHE A 28 -26.75 17.84 -10.89
C PHE A 28 -27.42 17.57 -9.56
N ASP A 29 -27.28 16.33 -9.07
CA ASP A 29 -27.65 15.91 -7.72
C ASP A 29 -26.38 15.65 -6.90
N GLU A 30 -26.36 16.07 -5.62
CA GLU A 30 -25.26 15.79 -4.70
C GLU A 30 -25.45 14.39 -4.08
N VAL A 31 -24.44 13.52 -4.20
CA VAL A 31 -24.46 12.13 -3.75
C VAL A 31 -23.26 11.86 -2.85
N LEU A 32 -23.48 11.32 -1.67
CA LEU A 32 -22.36 10.89 -0.82
C LEU A 32 -21.61 9.72 -1.44
N ASP A 33 -20.28 9.80 -1.44
CA ASP A 33 -19.46 8.70 -1.94
C ASP A 33 -19.46 7.53 -0.95
N HIS A 34 -19.81 6.34 -1.44
CA HIS A 34 -19.80 5.10 -0.67
C HIS A 34 -19.49 3.90 -1.56
N HIS A 35 -19.06 2.79 -0.95
CA HIS A 35 -18.59 1.61 -1.66
C HIS A 35 -19.67 0.89 -2.52
N GLY A 36 -20.95 1.11 -2.25
CA GLY A 36 -22.04 0.51 -3.03
C GLY A 36 -22.35 1.17 -4.37
N LEU A 37 -21.70 2.29 -4.71
CA LEU A 37 -21.93 2.97 -5.98
C LEU A 37 -21.25 2.24 -7.13
N ASN A 38 -21.93 2.16 -8.28
CA ASN A 38 -21.39 1.50 -9.47
C ASN A 38 -20.13 2.20 -9.99
N ALA A 39 -18.99 1.50 -9.96
CA ALA A 39 -17.68 2.01 -10.38
C ALA A 39 -17.64 2.39 -11.89
N ALA A 40 -18.49 1.79 -12.74
CA ALA A 40 -18.58 2.17 -14.14
C ALA A 40 -19.14 3.58 -14.34
N ARG A 41 -19.95 4.06 -13.40
CA ARG A 41 -20.53 5.42 -13.40
C ARG A 41 -19.61 6.46 -12.78
N LYS A 42 -18.66 6.05 -11.92
CA LYS A 42 -17.73 6.97 -11.25
C LYS A 42 -16.63 7.39 -12.19
N VAL A 43 -16.52 8.68 -12.47
CA VAL A 43 -15.49 9.25 -13.34
C VAL A 43 -14.23 9.55 -12.53
N GLN A 44 -13.16 8.87 -12.87
CA GLN A 44 -11.82 9.19 -12.39
C GLN A 44 -11.21 10.28 -13.27
N ALA A 45 -10.63 11.30 -12.66
CA ALA A 45 -9.94 12.38 -13.33
C ALA A 45 -8.47 12.38 -12.92
N VAL A 46 -7.57 12.35 -13.89
CA VAL A 46 -6.11 12.38 -13.65
C VAL A 46 -5.48 13.44 -14.53
N LEU A 47 -4.59 14.24 -13.97
CA LEU A 47 -3.79 15.20 -14.69
C LEU A 47 -2.39 14.64 -14.90
N LEU A 48 -2.01 14.49 -16.16
CA LEU A 48 -0.72 13.96 -16.60
C LEU A 48 0.14 15.09 -17.17
N ASP A 49 1.45 14.85 -17.24
CA ASP A 49 2.42 15.83 -17.68
C ASP A 49 3.62 15.19 -18.39
N ASP A 50 4.22 15.93 -19.31
CA ASP A 50 5.53 15.67 -19.91
C ASP A 50 6.21 16.99 -20.32
N ALA A 51 7.29 16.92 -21.10
CA ALA A 51 7.99 18.11 -21.60
C ALA A 51 7.15 18.99 -22.55
N VAL A 52 6.09 18.43 -23.16
CA VAL A 52 5.21 19.15 -24.08
C VAL A 52 4.13 19.94 -23.33
N GLY A 53 3.69 19.41 -22.18
CA GLY A 53 2.67 20.03 -21.34
C GLY A 53 1.71 19.04 -20.72
N SER A 54 0.67 19.55 -20.05
CA SER A 54 -0.30 18.74 -19.33
C SER A 54 -1.35 18.14 -20.26
N LEU A 55 -1.90 17.00 -19.84
CA LEU A 55 -3.06 16.32 -20.44
C LEU A 55 -3.97 15.84 -19.31
N MET A 56 -5.25 16.19 -19.38
CA MET A 56 -6.26 15.61 -18.49
C MET A 56 -6.82 14.34 -19.11
N VAL A 57 -6.97 13.29 -18.31
CA VAL A 57 -7.62 12.04 -18.73
C VAL A 57 -8.80 11.72 -17.82
N LEU A 58 -9.92 11.32 -18.43
CA LEU A 58 -11.14 10.92 -17.74
C LEU A 58 -11.50 9.47 -18.11
N PHE A 59 -11.75 8.64 -17.11
CA PHE A 59 -12.08 7.23 -17.33
C PHE A 59 -12.94 6.69 -16.16
N PRO A 60 -13.68 5.58 -16.35
CA PRO A 60 -14.48 5.01 -15.27
C PRO A 60 -13.60 4.31 -14.23
N GLN A 61 -13.97 4.38 -12.95
CA GLN A 61 -13.27 3.68 -11.88
C GLN A 61 -13.26 2.14 -12.03
N SER A 62 -14.11 1.59 -12.90
CA SER A 62 -14.10 0.17 -13.27
C SER A 62 -12.97 -0.23 -14.23
N GLN A 63 -12.07 0.70 -14.55
CA GLN A 63 -10.95 0.48 -15.44
C GLN A 63 -9.63 0.93 -14.80
N LEU A 64 -8.54 0.33 -15.28
CA LEU A 64 -7.16 0.76 -15.05
C LEU A 64 -6.75 1.69 -16.20
N LEU A 65 -6.21 2.85 -15.88
CA LEU A 65 -5.54 3.72 -16.87
C LEU A 65 -4.21 3.08 -17.26
N ASP A 66 -4.11 2.61 -18.50
CA ASP A 66 -2.89 2.01 -19.05
C ASP A 66 -2.03 3.08 -19.73
N LEU A 67 -0.92 3.43 -19.08
CA LEU A 67 0.03 4.42 -19.60
C LEU A 67 0.73 3.97 -20.89
N ASN A 68 0.87 2.66 -21.13
CA ASN A 68 1.48 2.15 -22.36
C ASN A 68 0.54 2.40 -23.55
N ARG A 69 -0.74 2.04 -23.42
CA ARG A 69 -1.76 2.34 -24.45
C ARG A 69 -1.91 3.83 -24.68
N LEU A 70 -1.90 4.61 -23.61
CA LEU A 70 -1.97 6.05 -23.71
C LEU A 70 -0.76 6.62 -24.48
N ALA A 71 0.44 6.08 -24.24
CA ALA A 71 1.65 6.49 -24.97
C ALA A 71 1.60 6.09 -26.45
N GLU A 72 1.06 4.92 -26.79
CA GLU A 72 0.83 4.50 -28.19
C GLU A 72 -0.13 5.45 -28.92
N LEU A 73 -1.22 5.84 -28.26
CA LEU A 73 -2.25 6.73 -28.83
C LEU A 73 -1.76 8.17 -29.00
N THR A 74 -0.98 8.67 -28.07
CA THR A 74 -0.59 10.10 -28.04
C THR A 74 0.81 10.35 -28.58
N GLY A 75 1.64 9.31 -28.72
CA GLY A 75 3.07 9.44 -28.99
C GLY A 75 3.86 10.09 -27.84
N ARG A 76 3.27 10.20 -26.63
CA ARG A 76 3.80 10.92 -25.48
C ARG A 76 4.02 9.98 -24.30
N ARG A 77 5.13 10.17 -23.57
CA ARG A 77 5.41 9.47 -22.32
C ARG A 77 4.98 10.35 -21.14
N LEU A 78 3.73 10.19 -20.77
CA LEU A 78 3.08 10.98 -19.73
C LEU A 78 3.25 10.33 -18.36
N THR A 79 3.39 11.14 -17.32
CA THR A 79 3.40 10.72 -15.90
C THR A 79 2.42 11.58 -15.12
N ALA A 80 2.05 11.18 -13.91
CA ALA A 80 1.24 12.03 -13.05
C ALA A 80 1.95 13.37 -12.79
N VAL A 81 1.20 14.47 -12.78
CA VAL A 81 1.77 15.77 -12.38
C VAL A 81 2.26 15.71 -10.94
N SER A 82 3.29 16.52 -10.62
CA SER A 82 3.80 16.54 -9.25
C SER A 82 2.74 17.02 -8.26
N PRO A 83 2.78 16.48 -7.01
CA PRO A 83 1.84 16.86 -5.96
C PRO A 83 1.74 18.36 -5.74
N GLU A 84 2.86 19.06 -5.72
CA GLU A 84 2.91 20.52 -5.49
C GLU A 84 2.24 21.30 -6.64
N ARG A 85 2.30 20.75 -7.85
CA ARG A 85 1.64 21.36 -9.00
C ARG A 85 0.14 21.12 -8.97
N LEU A 86 -0.28 19.90 -8.58
CA LEU A 86 -1.69 19.56 -8.38
C LEU A 86 -2.30 20.40 -7.25
N GLU A 87 -1.65 20.49 -6.10
CA GLU A 87 -2.09 21.30 -4.97
C GLU A 87 -2.25 22.78 -5.34
N ARG A 88 -1.30 23.36 -6.11
CA ARG A 88 -1.42 24.73 -6.59
C ARG A 88 -2.60 24.93 -7.54
N LEU A 89 -2.92 23.93 -8.37
CA LEU A 89 -4.08 23.96 -9.24
C LEU A 89 -5.38 23.91 -8.43
N LEU A 90 -5.47 22.96 -7.52
CA LEU A 90 -6.64 22.76 -6.65
C LEU A 90 -6.87 23.98 -5.74
N GLY A 91 -5.81 24.54 -5.16
CA GLY A 91 -5.86 25.71 -4.30
C GLY A 91 -6.40 26.97 -4.99
N LYS A 92 -6.13 27.15 -6.29
CA LYS A 92 -6.70 28.27 -7.07
C LYS A 92 -8.23 28.25 -7.11
N HIS A 93 -8.83 27.08 -7.00
CA HIS A 93 -10.28 26.89 -7.10
C HIS A 93 -10.90 26.45 -5.76
N ASN A 94 -10.12 26.43 -4.69
CA ASN A 94 -10.49 25.92 -3.37
C ASN A 94 -11.08 24.50 -3.42
N LEU A 95 -10.37 23.60 -4.11
CA LEU A 95 -10.74 22.21 -4.32
C LEU A 95 -9.86 21.30 -3.47
N GLY A 96 -10.43 20.25 -2.87
CA GLY A 96 -9.69 19.17 -2.21
C GLY A 96 -9.34 18.01 -3.14
N LEU A 97 -10.09 17.85 -4.24
CA LEU A 97 -9.91 16.80 -5.23
C LEU A 97 -10.07 17.37 -6.65
N LEU A 98 -9.43 16.72 -7.63
CA LEU A 98 -9.59 17.08 -9.04
C LEU A 98 -10.98 16.59 -9.54
N PRO A 99 -11.91 17.50 -9.89
CA PRO A 99 -13.17 17.09 -10.45
C PRO A 99 -13.04 16.71 -11.93
N GLY A 100 -13.95 15.87 -12.43
CA GLY A 100 -14.03 15.47 -13.83
C GLY A 100 -14.52 16.57 -14.77
N LEU A 101 -13.98 17.78 -14.63
CA LEU A 101 -14.40 19.00 -15.32
C LEU A 101 -13.23 19.58 -16.13
N PRO A 102 -13.11 19.25 -17.43
CA PRO A 102 -11.97 19.69 -18.26
C PRO A 102 -11.73 21.20 -18.28
N SER A 103 -12.78 21.98 -18.18
CA SER A 103 -12.69 23.45 -18.20
C SER A 103 -12.02 24.09 -16.97
N LEU A 104 -11.83 23.36 -15.89
CA LEU A 104 -11.07 23.82 -14.71
C LEU A 104 -9.56 23.75 -14.93
N THR A 105 -9.12 22.97 -15.90
CA THR A 105 -7.72 22.89 -16.30
C THR A 105 -7.55 23.57 -17.66
N ALA A 106 -6.43 24.21 -17.91
CA ALA A 106 -6.10 24.71 -19.25
C ALA A 106 -5.53 23.61 -20.17
N ALA A 107 -5.54 22.35 -19.71
CA ALA A 107 -4.98 21.21 -20.41
C ALA A 107 -5.98 20.63 -21.42
N PRO A 108 -5.51 20.14 -22.58
CA PRO A 108 -6.30 19.25 -23.42
C PRO A 108 -6.85 18.09 -22.61
N CYS A 109 -7.98 17.51 -23.04
CA CYS A 109 -8.62 16.40 -22.36
C CYS A 109 -8.87 15.23 -23.29
N LEU A 110 -8.52 14.02 -22.83
CA LEU A 110 -8.96 12.75 -23.40
C LEU A 110 -9.93 12.07 -22.45
N TYR A 111 -10.92 11.40 -22.99
CA TYR A 111 -11.82 10.58 -22.18
C TYR A 111 -11.99 9.19 -22.76
N GLU A 112 -12.14 8.20 -21.87
CA GLU A 112 -12.42 6.82 -22.26
C GLU A 112 -13.84 6.71 -22.83
N ASP A 113 -13.99 6.15 -24.04
CA ASP A 113 -15.27 6.12 -24.77
C ASP A 113 -16.37 5.36 -24.02
N SER A 114 -16.00 4.43 -23.16
CA SER A 114 -16.91 3.65 -22.32
C SER A 114 -17.69 4.48 -21.30
N LEU A 115 -17.20 5.65 -20.88
CA LEU A 115 -17.92 6.56 -19.98
C LEU A 115 -19.31 6.93 -20.51
N LEU A 116 -19.43 7.13 -21.84
CA LEU A 116 -20.69 7.57 -22.44
C LEU A 116 -21.72 6.45 -22.63
N ARG A 117 -21.44 5.24 -22.12
CA ARG A 117 -22.40 4.12 -22.15
C ARG A 117 -23.36 4.17 -20.95
N GLU A 118 -23.00 4.88 -19.89
CA GLU A 118 -23.81 5.03 -18.70
C GLU A 118 -24.80 6.19 -18.86
N PRO A 119 -26.08 6.05 -18.43
CA PRO A 119 -27.09 7.12 -18.58
C PRO A 119 -26.83 8.30 -17.67
N LYS A 120 -26.19 8.08 -16.54
CA LYS A 120 -25.78 9.09 -15.56
C LYS A 120 -24.39 8.77 -15.04
N LEU A 121 -23.60 9.80 -14.81
CA LEU A 121 -22.23 9.72 -14.34
C LEU A 121 -22.08 10.39 -12.97
N LEU A 122 -21.10 9.93 -12.21
CA LEU A 122 -20.74 10.44 -10.89
C LEU A 122 -19.35 11.07 -11.00
N ILE A 123 -19.25 12.38 -10.90
CA ILE A 123 -17.99 13.12 -10.93
C ILE A 123 -17.63 13.65 -9.54
N ASN A 124 -16.35 13.83 -9.25
CA ASN A 124 -15.92 14.47 -8.01
C ASN A 124 -16.44 15.92 -7.94
N SER A 125 -17.00 16.29 -6.80
CA SER A 125 -17.50 17.66 -6.52
C SER A 125 -16.38 18.67 -6.21
N GLY A 126 -15.14 18.21 -6.07
CA GLY A 126 -14.01 18.96 -5.49
C GLY A 126 -13.95 18.88 -3.96
N VAL A 127 -14.92 18.23 -3.32
CA VAL A 127 -14.96 17.98 -1.87
C VAL A 127 -14.82 16.47 -1.61
N PRO A 128 -13.89 16.03 -0.75
CA PRO A 128 -13.78 14.61 -0.40
C PRO A 128 -15.08 14.03 0.14
N GLY A 129 -15.45 12.83 -0.32
CA GLY A 129 -16.67 12.12 0.11
C GLY A 129 -17.95 12.60 -0.54
N LEU A 130 -17.90 13.57 -1.46
CA LEU A 130 -19.07 14.09 -2.17
C LEU A 130 -18.89 13.97 -3.69
N LEU A 131 -19.86 13.37 -4.35
CA LEU A 131 -19.93 13.23 -5.81
C LEU A 131 -21.11 14.05 -6.35
N LEU A 132 -21.06 14.36 -7.64
CA LEU A 132 -22.15 14.98 -8.39
C LEU A 132 -22.67 14.00 -9.43
N GLU A 133 -23.95 13.66 -9.37
CA GLU A 133 -24.62 12.88 -10.38
C GLU A 133 -25.08 13.79 -11.51
N ILE A 134 -24.63 13.54 -12.73
CA ILE A 134 -24.91 14.32 -13.93
C ILE A 134 -25.44 13.39 -15.03
N ALA A 135 -26.43 13.85 -15.80
CA ALA A 135 -26.92 13.12 -16.96
C ALA A 135 -25.81 12.98 -18.03
N CYS A 136 -25.78 11.86 -18.76
CA CYS A 136 -24.75 11.62 -19.77
C CYS A 136 -24.75 12.70 -20.86
N ASP A 137 -25.89 13.20 -21.27
CA ASP A 137 -25.96 14.25 -22.31
C ASP A 137 -25.41 15.59 -21.83
N ASP A 138 -25.62 15.93 -20.56
CA ASP A 138 -25.00 17.10 -19.93
C ASP A 138 -23.49 16.91 -19.79
N PHE A 139 -23.04 15.70 -19.46
CA PHE A 139 -21.62 15.38 -19.40
C PHE A 139 -20.95 15.50 -20.77
N LYS A 140 -21.62 15.12 -21.88
CA LYS A 140 -21.12 15.36 -23.26
C LYS A 140 -20.88 16.83 -23.53
N THR A 141 -21.70 17.73 -22.97
CA THR A 141 -21.49 19.18 -23.10
C THR A 141 -20.19 19.60 -22.43
N LEU A 142 -19.85 19.04 -21.27
CA LEU A 142 -18.56 19.26 -20.60
C LEU A 142 -17.38 18.77 -21.42
N LEU A 143 -17.57 17.72 -22.22
CA LEU A 143 -16.56 17.10 -23.08
C LEU A 143 -16.45 17.75 -24.48
N SER A 144 -17.17 18.83 -24.76
CA SER A 144 -17.25 19.45 -26.12
C SER A 144 -15.90 19.77 -26.76
N LYS A 145 -14.84 19.96 -25.95
CA LYS A 145 -13.45 20.22 -26.39
C LYS A 145 -12.51 19.04 -26.09
N ALA A 146 -13.02 17.92 -25.63
CA ALA A 146 -12.26 16.72 -25.32
C ALA A 146 -12.36 15.70 -26.46
N SER A 147 -11.37 14.81 -26.58
CA SER A 147 -11.35 13.75 -27.58
C SER A 147 -11.58 12.38 -26.93
N ALA A 148 -12.39 11.55 -27.58
CA ALA A 148 -12.58 10.16 -27.16
C ALA A 148 -11.36 9.30 -27.53
N ALA A 149 -11.00 8.37 -26.65
CA ALA A 149 -9.94 7.39 -26.89
C ALA A 149 -10.18 6.12 -26.09
N ARG A 150 -9.42 5.05 -26.38
CA ARG A 150 -9.48 3.77 -25.65
C ARG A 150 -8.12 3.46 -25.06
N PHE A 151 -7.93 3.85 -23.82
CA PHE A 151 -6.67 3.70 -23.08
C PHE A 151 -6.84 2.94 -21.76
N GLY A 152 -8.07 2.63 -21.40
CA GLY A 152 -8.38 1.89 -20.18
C GLY A 152 -8.39 0.38 -20.38
N GLU A 153 -8.01 -0.37 -19.34
CA GLU A 153 -8.20 -1.82 -19.25
C GLU A 153 -9.28 -2.13 -18.23
N ALA A 154 -10.28 -2.93 -18.62
CA ALA A 154 -11.39 -3.29 -17.73
C ALA A 154 -10.89 -4.14 -16.55
N LEU A 155 -11.28 -3.80 -15.32
CA LEU A 155 -10.86 -4.57 -14.14
C LEU A 155 -11.34 -6.02 -14.16
N THR A 156 -12.44 -6.30 -14.88
CA THR A 156 -12.95 -7.67 -15.06
C THR A 156 -12.04 -8.56 -15.90
N SER A 157 -11.15 -7.98 -16.73
CA SER A 157 -10.13 -8.70 -17.49
C SER A 157 -8.85 -8.94 -16.68
N ILE A 158 -8.62 -8.16 -15.63
CA ILE A 158 -7.46 -8.28 -14.74
C ILE A 158 -7.89 -9.11 -13.54
N ARG A 159 -7.29 -10.28 -13.37
CA ARG A 159 -7.64 -11.22 -12.29
C ARG A 159 -6.41 -11.51 -11.43
N PRO A 160 -6.11 -10.67 -10.41
CA PRO A 160 -5.06 -10.98 -9.46
C PRO A 160 -5.34 -12.33 -8.77
N ASN A 161 -4.31 -13.16 -8.65
CA ASN A 161 -4.41 -14.40 -7.88
C ASN A 161 -4.28 -14.08 -6.39
N LEU A 162 -5.41 -13.89 -5.71
CA LEU A 162 -5.45 -13.56 -4.28
C LEU A 162 -5.72 -14.77 -3.39
N ASP A 163 -6.26 -15.86 -3.95
CA ASP A 163 -6.83 -17.00 -3.20
C ASP A 163 -6.34 -18.39 -3.63
N ARG A 164 -5.50 -18.49 -4.68
CA ARG A 164 -5.00 -19.76 -5.22
C ARG A 164 -3.49 -19.90 -5.03
N PRO A 165 -2.99 -20.19 -3.82
CA PRO A 165 -1.57 -20.28 -3.52
C PRO A 165 -0.86 -21.44 -4.24
N ASP A 166 -1.59 -22.49 -4.65
CA ASP A 166 -1.04 -23.63 -5.35
C ASP A 166 -0.54 -23.27 -6.78
N ASP A 167 -1.13 -22.25 -7.39
CA ASP A 167 -0.75 -21.75 -8.72
C ASP A 167 0.47 -20.81 -8.65
N ASP A 168 0.84 -20.29 -7.48
CA ASP A 168 1.86 -19.25 -7.31
C ASP A 168 3.20 -19.61 -7.95
N ARG A 169 3.67 -20.84 -7.75
CA ARG A 169 4.96 -21.29 -8.29
C ARG A 169 4.98 -21.28 -9.83
N GLU A 170 3.91 -21.70 -10.45
CA GLU A 170 3.80 -21.72 -11.90
C GLU A 170 3.69 -20.30 -12.45
N GLU A 171 2.82 -19.47 -11.88
CA GLU A 171 2.61 -18.08 -12.30
C GLU A 171 3.89 -17.25 -12.15
N ILE A 172 4.60 -17.37 -11.02
CA ILE A 172 5.90 -16.72 -10.80
C ILE A 172 6.91 -17.18 -11.85
N THR A 173 6.99 -18.48 -12.12
CA THR A 173 7.92 -19.02 -13.11
C THR A 173 7.62 -18.46 -14.50
N GLN A 174 6.36 -18.42 -14.89
CA GLN A 174 5.93 -17.88 -16.19
C GLN A 174 6.22 -16.38 -16.31
N ALA A 175 5.91 -15.58 -15.27
CA ALA A 175 6.20 -14.16 -15.22
C ALA A 175 7.71 -13.91 -15.39
N VAL A 176 8.52 -14.60 -14.60
CA VAL A 176 9.97 -14.50 -14.66
C VAL A 176 10.50 -14.87 -16.04
N GLN A 177 10.05 -15.99 -16.65
CA GLN A 177 10.45 -16.41 -17.98
C GLN A 177 10.07 -15.41 -19.06
N ALA A 178 8.86 -14.84 -18.99
CA ALA A 178 8.40 -13.84 -19.95
C ALA A 178 9.28 -12.59 -19.98
N PHE A 179 9.77 -12.16 -18.82
CA PHE A 179 10.67 -10.99 -18.71
C PHE A 179 12.14 -11.36 -18.97
N THR A 180 12.57 -12.59 -18.65
CA THR A 180 13.93 -13.08 -18.94
C THR A 180 14.12 -13.30 -20.44
N ALA A 181 13.15 -13.88 -21.14
CA ALA A 181 13.19 -14.07 -22.58
C ALA A 181 13.35 -12.72 -23.33
N ARG A 182 12.67 -11.67 -22.89
CA ARG A 182 12.83 -10.31 -23.41
C ARG A 182 14.21 -9.71 -23.10
N ARG A 183 14.84 -10.08 -21.96
CA ARG A 183 16.19 -9.66 -21.56
C ARG A 183 17.31 -10.44 -22.28
N ILE A 184 17.10 -11.73 -22.56
CA ILE A 184 18.10 -12.56 -23.27
C ILE A 184 18.35 -12.04 -24.67
N GLN A 185 17.39 -11.39 -25.32
CA GLN A 185 17.62 -10.64 -26.56
C GLN A 185 18.51 -9.39 -26.37
N GLN A 186 18.67 -8.90 -25.14
CA GLN A 186 19.47 -7.72 -24.83
C GLN A 186 20.76 -8.01 -24.02
N ARG A 187 20.83 -9.09 -23.22
CA ARG A 187 22.01 -9.52 -22.47
C ARG A 187 21.91 -11.00 -22.06
N LEU A 188 22.89 -11.77 -22.44
CA LEU A 188 22.99 -13.24 -22.27
C LEU A 188 23.32 -13.74 -20.82
N GLU A 189 23.33 -12.88 -19.79
CA GLU A 189 23.87 -13.24 -18.48
C GLU A 189 23.05 -12.72 -17.29
N ALA A 190 21.76 -13.03 -17.18
CA ALA A 190 21.09 -12.77 -15.91
C ALA A 190 20.11 -13.89 -15.55
N THR A 191 20.66 -14.94 -14.95
CA THR A 191 19.91 -15.80 -14.03
C THR A 191 19.33 -14.91 -12.95
N ILE A 192 18.07 -15.10 -12.56
CA ILE A 192 17.47 -14.36 -11.45
C ILE A 192 18.18 -14.81 -10.20
N GLU A 193 19.14 -14.02 -9.76
CA GLU A 193 19.81 -14.26 -8.49
C GLU A 193 18.87 -13.75 -7.39
N ILE A 194 18.16 -14.68 -6.77
CA ILE A 194 17.52 -14.42 -5.48
C ILE A 194 18.65 -14.13 -4.50
N PRO A 195 18.63 -12.99 -3.79
CA PRO A 195 19.68 -12.70 -2.83
C PRO A 195 19.83 -13.86 -1.83
N PRO A 196 21.03 -14.37 -1.63
CA PRO A 196 21.23 -15.40 -0.62
C PRO A 196 20.90 -14.82 0.75
N LEU A 197 20.25 -15.63 1.59
CA LEU A 197 19.95 -15.25 2.95
C LEU A 197 21.23 -14.95 3.71
N ALA A 198 21.32 -13.80 4.38
CA ALA A 198 22.48 -13.42 5.19
C ALA A 198 22.79 -14.51 6.23
N SER A 199 24.07 -14.80 6.46
CA SER A 199 24.50 -15.87 7.39
C SER A 199 23.95 -15.67 8.80
N THR A 200 23.86 -14.43 9.26
CA THR A 200 23.27 -14.08 10.56
C THR A 200 21.76 -14.42 10.59
N ALA A 201 21.02 -14.10 9.52
CA ALA A 201 19.61 -14.46 9.42
C ALA A 201 19.40 -15.98 9.46
N GLN A 202 20.25 -16.77 8.74
CA GLN A 202 20.20 -18.23 8.77
C GLN A 202 20.42 -18.79 10.18
N LYS A 203 21.36 -18.22 10.94
CA LYS A 203 21.61 -18.62 12.32
C LYS A 203 20.43 -18.28 13.23
N ILE A 204 19.84 -17.09 13.08
CA ILE A 204 18.68 -16.67 13.85
C ILE A 204 17.48 -17.57 13.58
N ILE A 205 17.22 -17.94 12.32
CA ILE A 205 16.15 -18.87 11.93
C ILE A 205 16.33 -20.22 12.64
N LYS A 206 17.56 -20.75 12.68
CA LYS A 206 17.85 -22.00 13.37
C LYS A 206 17.60 -21.92 14.87
N LEU A 207 18.01 -20.81 15.51
CA LEU A 207 17.76 -20.60 16.94
C LEU A 207 16.28 -20.47 17.25
N ARG A 208 15.51 -19.86 16.35
CA ARG A 208 14.06 -19.66 16.54
C ARG A 208 13.29 -20.97 16.63
N VAL A 209 13.71 -22.01 15.91
CA VAL A 209 13.07 -23.34 15.93
C VAL A 209 13.69 -24.31 16.96
N ASP A 210 14.74 -23.90 17.64
CA ASP A 210 15.38 -24.71 18.69
C ASP A 210 14.68 -24.50 20.04
N PRO A 211 13.99 -25.52 20.57
CA PRO A 211 13.29 -25.39 21.84
C PRO A 211 14.23 -25.22 23.05
N ASN A 212 15.53 -25.41 22.86
CA ASN A 212 16.56 -25.25 23.91
C ASN A 212 17.34 -23.95 23.75
N ALA A 213 16.98 -23.09 22.76
CA ALA A 213 17.66 -21.83 22.54
C ALA A 213 17.60 -20.94 23.79
N THR A 214 18.74 -20.37 24.14
CA THR A 214 18.92 -19.54 25.34
C THR A 214 19.14 -18.08 24.96
N ILE A 215 19.09 -17.19 25.95
CA ILE A 215 19.44 -15.77 25.78
C ILE A 215 20.89 -15.63 25.30
N ASP A 216 21.79 -16.45 25.81
CA ASP A 216 23.21 -16.43 25.44
C ASP A 216 23.41 -16.81 23.97
N ASP A 217 22.62 -17.76 23.45
CA ASP A 217 22.70 -18.17 22.05
C ASP A 217 22.31 -17.05 21.11
N ILE A 218 21.17 -16.40 21.34
CA ILE A 218 20.73 -15.26 20.48
C ILE A 218 21.67 -14.06 20.63
N THR A 219 22.12 -13.76 21.85
CA THR A 219 23.09 -12.70 22.12
C THR A 219 24.36 -12.93 21.31
N SER A 220 24.92 -14.14 21.40
CA SER A 220 26.15 -14.51 20.65
C SER A 220 25.97 -14.38 19.14
N VAL A 221 24.81 -14.80 18.59
CA VAL A 221 24.56 -14.68 17.14
C VAL A 221 24.41 -13.24 16.72
N VAL A 222 23.63 -12.43 17.47
CA VAL A 222 23.43 -11.02 17.16
C VAL A 222 24.74 -10.23 17.24
N GLU A 223 25.57 -10.49 18.24
CA GLU A 223 26.86 -9.84 18.45
C GLU A 223 27.93 -10.22 17.40
N THR A 224 27.72 -11.28 16.59
CA THR A 224 28.58 -11.54 15.43
C THR A 224 28.47 -10.46 14.35
N ASP A 225 27.40 -9.68 14.33
CA ASP A 225 27.21 -8.51 13.48
C ASP A 225 27.11 -7.24 14.37
N PRO A 226 28.20 -6.47 14.51
CA PRO A 226 28.21 -5.29 15.38
C PRO A 226 27.15 -4.23 15.02
N ALA A 227 26.82 -4.11 13.73
CA ALA A 227 25.79 -3.17 13.28
C ALA A 227 24.40 -3.66 13.70
N LEU A 228 24.13 -4.97 13.61
CA LEU A 228 22.89 -5.56 14.10
C LEU A 228 22.75 -5.42 15.63
N ALA A 229 23.83 -5.72 16.36
CA ALA A 229 23.87 -5.55 17.82
C ALA A 229 23.56 -4.10 18.24
N ALA A 230 24.22 -3.13 17.60
CA ALA A 230 23.97 -1.72 17.85
C ALA A 230 22.52 -1.31 17.54
N GLN A 231 21.92 -1.82 16.48
CA GLN A 231 20.53 -1.57 16.11
C GLN A 231 19.56 -2.15 17.15
N VAL A 232 19.75 -3.40 17.60
CA VAL A 232 18.92 -4.03 18.66
C VAL A 232 18.99 -3.23 19.96
N VAL A 233 20.18 -2.82 20.38
CA VAL A 233 20.38 -2.00 21.61
C VAL A 233 19.72 -0.64 21.45
N SER A 234 19.90 0.03 20.31
CA SER A 234 19.27 1.31 20.01
C SER A 234 17.75 1.22 20.03
N TRP A 235 17.21 0.14 19.48
CA TRP A 235 15.79 -0.13 19.49
C TRP A 235 15.23 -0.27 20.90
N ALA A 236 15.87 -1.10 21.73
CA ALA A 236 15.49 -1.29 23.13
C ALA A 236 15.66 -0.01 23.98
N ALA A 237 16.62 0.84 23.63
CA ALA A 237 16.86 2.12 24.31
C ALA A 237 15.90 3.22 23.83
N SER A 238 15.12 3.00 22.79
CA SER A 238 14.16 3.99 22.27
C SER A 238 13.11 4.35 23.33
N PRO A 239 12.75 5.63 23.45
CA PRO A 239 11.67 6.06 24.32
C PRO A 239 10.32 5.38 24.04
N TYR A 240 10.13 4.84 22.85
CA TYR A 240 8.93 4.08 22.48
C TYR A 240 8.70 2.89 23.41
N TYR A 241 9.77 2.18 23.84
CA TYR A 241 9.69 1.04 24.76
C TYR A 241 9.80 1.43 26.23
N ALA A 242 9.95 2.73 26.54
CA ALA A 242 10.00 3.26 27.89
C ALA A 242 10.95 2.47 28.84
N SER A 243 12.17 2.17 28.37
CA SER A 243 13.10 1.30 29.08
C SER A 243 13.49 1.86 30.46
N PRO A 244 13.52 1.03 31.52
CA PRO A 244 13.97 1.47 32.84
C PRO A 244 15.50 1.57 32.89
N GLY A 245 16.04 2.76 32.64
CA GLY A 245 17.47 3.05 32.70
C GLY A 245 18.21 2.82 31.38
N LYS A 246 19.55 2.83 31.41
CA LYS A 246 20.38 2.69 30.20
C LYS A 246 20.49 1.22 29.77
N ILE A 247 20.21 0.96 28.50
CA ILE A 247 20.45 -0.32 27.83
C ILE A 247 21.84 -0.27 27.20
N ARG A 248 22.69 -1.27 27.47
CA ARG A 248 24.11 -1.26 27.08
C ARG A 248 24.53 -2.48 26.26
N SER A 249 23.72 -3.56 26.26
CA SER A 249 24.01 -4.82 25.58
C SER A 249 22.75 -5.41 24.97
N VAL A 250 22.95 -6.41 24.10
CA VAL A 250 21.84 -7.22 23.55
C VAL A 250 21.15 -7.99 24.66
N GLU A 251 21.89 -8.50 25.64
CA GLU A 251 21.35 -9.17 26.82
C GLU A 251 20.45 -8.23 27.63
N ASP A 252 20.90 -6.98 27.91
CA ASP A 252 20.07 -5.95 28.55
C ASP A 252 18.77 -5.71 27.78
N ALA A 253 18.83 -5.65 26.45
CA ALA A 253 17.66 -5.46 25.60
C ALA A 253 16.66 -6.60 25.75
N ILE A 254 17.12 -7.85 25.82
CA ILE A 254 16.29 -9.03 26.00
C ILE A 254 15.67 -9.07 27.41
N VAL A 255 16.51 -9.00 28.44
CA VAL A 255 16.09 -9.27 29.83
C VAL A 255 15.21 -8.17 30.39
N ARG A 256 15.49 -6.91 30.02
CA ARG A 256 14.90 -5.73 30.71
C ARG A 256 13.78 -5.06 29.93
N VAL A 257 13.72 -5.21 28.59
CA VAL A 257 12.83 -4.40 27.77
C VAL A 257 11.99 -5.22 26.80
N LEU A 258 12.63 -5.89 25.84
CA LEU A 258 11.96 -6.46 24.68
C LEU A 258 11.51 -7.92 24.87
N GLY A 259 12.25 -8.68 25.68
CA GLY A 259 12.08 -10.13 25.81
C GLY A 259 12.74 -10.91 24.67
N PHE A 260 12.88 -12.21 24.83
CA PHE A 260 13.56 -13.10 23.89
C PHE A 260 12.86 -13.13 22.52
N ASP A 261 11.54 -13.36 22.50
CA ASP A 261 10.77 -13.51 21.26
C ASP A 261 10.79 -12.26 20.39
N LEU A 262 10.68 -11.07 20.99
CA LEU A 262 10.71 -9.83 20.21
C LEU A 262 12.12 -9.56 19.67
N VAL A 263 13.18 -9.80 20.45
CA VAL A 263 14.56 -9.56 20.00
C VAL A 263 14.94 -10.52 18.89
N ILE A 264 14.62 -11.80 18.96
CA ILE A 264 14.94 -12.76 17.90
C ILE A 264 14.25 -12.40 16.59
N ASN A 265 12.98 -11.99 16.63
CA ASN A 265 12.22 -11.62 15.46
C ASN A 265 12.64 -10.23 14.90
N LEU A 266 12.96 -9.28 15.78
CA LEU A 266 13.50 -7.97 15.37
C LEU A 266 14.88 -8.14 14.71
N ALA A 267 15.78 -8.91 15.32
CA ALA A 267 17.10 -9.17 14.75
C ALA A 267 17.00 -9.89 13.39
N LEU A 268 16.06 -10.82 13.25
CA LEU A 268 15.77 -11.47 11.99
C LEU A 268 15.27 -10.47 10.95
N GLY A 269 14.31 -9.63 11.28
CA GLY A 269 13.80 -8.59 10.38
C GLY A 269 14.88 -7.60 9.93
N LEU A 270 15.75 -7.17 10.84
CA LEU A 270 16.89 -6.30 10.55
C LEU A 270 17.91 -6.99 9.61
N ALA A 271 18.22 -8.28 9.88
CA ALA A 271 19.14 -9.06 9.04
C ALA A 271 18.56 -9.29 7.63
N LEU A 272 17.26 -9.55 7.52
CA LEU A 272 16.57 -9.68 6.23
C LEU A 272 16.52 -8.33 5.48
N GLY A 273 16.31 -7.23 6.19
CA GLY A 273 16.33 -5.90 5.60
C GLY A 273 17.67 -5.55 4.91
N LYS A 274 18.78 -6.14 5.34
CA LYS A 274 20.10 -5.97 4.71
C LYS A 274 20.28 -6.80 3.43
N THR A 275 19.43 -7.79 3.17
CA THR A 275 19.55 -8.66 1.98
C THR A 275 19.09 -8.00 0.70
N MET A 276 18.25 -6.97 0.80
CA MET A 276 17.71 -6.25 -0.35
C MET A 276 17.90 -4.75 -0.21
N SER A 277 18.35 -4.12 -1.28
CA SER A 277 18.42 -2.66 -1.35
C SER A 277 17.05 -2.06 -1.57
N LEU A 278 16.79 -0.90 -0.97
CA LEU A 278 15.61 -0.12 -1.31
C LEU A 278 15.66 0.29 -2.79
N PRO A 279 14.52 0.22 -3.50
CA PRO A 279 14.45 0.68 -4.86
C PRO A 279 14.74 2.19 -4.94
N LYS A 280 15.45 2.60 -6.00
CA LYS A 280 15.74 4.03 -6.26
C LYS A 280 14.50 4.81 -6.69
N ASP A 281 13.55 4.12 -7.31
CA ASP A 281 12.27 4.68 -7.75
C ASP A 281 11.16 4.26 -6.77
N HIS A 282 10.20 5.11 -6.59
CA HIS A 282 9.02 4.88 -5.77
C HIS A 282 7.85 5.75 -6.26
N PRO A 283 6.59 5.39 -5.99
CA PRO A 283 5.45 6.23 -6.31
C PRO A 283 5.54 7.58 -5.58
N GLN A 284 5.09 8.63 -6.25
CA GLN A 284 5.01 9.97 -5.63
C GLN A 284 4.15 9.90 -4.36
N GLN A 285 4.54 10.63 -3.32
CA GLN A 285 3.85 10.68 -2.01
C GLN A 285 3.72 9.33 -1.28
N ALA A 286 4.42 8.29 -1.73
CA ALA A 286 4.42 7.01 -1.02
C ALA A 286 5.06 7.17 0.37
N THR A 287 4.44 6.55 1.37
CA THR A 287 5.09 6.40 2.68
C THR A 287 6.41 5.62 2.49
N PRO A 288 7.54 6.09 3.05
CA PRO A 288 8.81 5.36 2.95
C PRO A 288 8.65 3.90 3.41
N TYR A 289 9.27 2.98 2.67
CA TYR A 289 9.07 1.53 2.86
C TYR A 289 9.22 1.08 4.32
N TRP A 290 10.37 1.38 4.95
CA TRP A 290 10.61 0.97 6.34
C TRP A 290 9.73 1.70 7.35
N GLN A 291 9.33 2.93 7.06
CA GLN A 291 8.38 3.65 7.90
C GLN A 291 7.01 2.95 7.90
N GLN A 292 6.51 2.58 6.73
CA GLN A 292 5.26 1.81 6.62
C GLN A 292 5.39 0.46 7.36
N SER A 293 6.48 -0.26 7.15
CA SER A 293 6.73 -1.57 7.77
C SER A 293 6.73 -1.49 9.29
N ILE A 294 7.40 -0.49 9.86
CA ILE A 294 7.50 -0.31 11.32
C ILE A 294 6.16 0.14 11.92
N TYR A 295 5.45 1.03 11.25
CA TYR A 295 4.12 1.43 11.72
C TYR A 295 3.16 0.24 11.70
N THR A 296 3.20 -0.58 10.67
CA THR A 296 2.39 -1.79 10.58
C THR A 296 2.74 -2.77 11.71
N ALA A 297 4.03 -3.02 11.94
CA ALA A 297 4.49 -3.89 13.04
C ALA A 297 4.06 -3.37 14.41
N ALA A 298 4.20 -2.07 14.68
CA ALA A 298 3.81 -1.46 15.95
C ALA A 298 2.29 -1.51 16.17
N VAL A 299 1.50 -1.26 15.12
CA VAL A 299 0.03 -1.38 15.21
C VAL A 299 -0.37 -2.83 15.47
N ILE A 300 0.22 -3.80 14.77
CA ILE A 300 -0.03 -5.23 14.99
C ILE A 300 0.33 -5.64 16.41
N GLU A 301 1.47 -5.21 16.95
CA GLU A 301 1.87 -5.46 18.33
C GLU A 301 0.82 -4.94 19.32
N GLY A 302 0.34 -3.71 19.12
CA GLY A 302 -0.71 -3.13 19.95
C GLY A 302 -2.04 -3.89 19.84
N LEU A 303 -2.45 -4.27 18.62
CA LEU A 303 -3.66 -5.05 18.37
C LEU A 303 -3.57 -6.44 19.02
N THR A 304 -2.44 -7.14 18.86
CA THR A 304 -2.19 -8.46 19.46
C THR A 304 -2.31 -8.40 20.99
N ARG A 305 -1.76 -7.35 21.61
CA ARG A 305 -1.90 -7.13 23.06
C ARG A 305 -3.35 -6.85 23.48
N ALA A 306 -4.14 -6.24 22.60
CA ALA A 306 -5.54 -5.92 22.86
C ALA A 306 -6.50 -7.11 22.66
N MET A 307 -6.09 -8.14 21.92
CA MET A 307 -6.87 -9.37 21.72
C MET A 307 -7.11 -10.12 23.03
N PRO A 308 -8.18 -10.96 23.10
CA PRO A 308 -8.39 -11.89 24.21
C PRO A 308 -7.19 -12.84 24.38
N ARG A 309 -6.73 -13.05 25.61
CA ARG A 309 -5.51 -13.85 25.90
C ARG A 309 -5.50 -15.24 25.25
N ALA A 310 -6.66 -15.91 25.20
CA ALA A 310 -6.79 -17.25 24.63
C ALA A 310 -6.66 -17.30 23.08
N GLN A 311 -6.76 -16.15 22.41
CA GLN A 311 -6.71 -16.05 20.94
C GLN A 311 -5.43 -15.36 20.45
N ARG A 312 -4.55 -14.95 21.38
CA ARG A 312 -3.33 -14.21 21.00
C ARG A 312 -2.34 -15.14 20.31
N PRO A 313 -1.96 -14.83 19.08
CA PRO A 313 -0.82 -15.49 18.45
C PRO A 313 0.50 -15.07 19.10
N GLU A 314 1.60 -15.68 18.69
CA GLU A 314 2.95 -15.37 19.16
C GLU A 314 3.31 -13.91 18.82
N ALA A 315 3.55 -13.10 19.85
CA ALA A 315 3.72 -11.64 19.71
C ALA A 315 4.93 -11.27 18.83
N GLY A 316 6.06 -11.97 18.99
CA GLY A 316 7.25 -11.71 18.20
C GLY A 316 7.03 -12.03 16.71
N LEU A 317 6.30 -13.10 16.42
CA LEU A 317 6.02 -13.51 15.04
C LEU A 317 5.00 -12.58 14.36
N THR A 318 3.99 -12.10 15.12
CA THR A 318 3.05 -11.09 14.59
C THR A 318 3.75 -9.78 14.29
N TYR A 319 4.69 -9.36 15.13
CA TYR A 319 5.53 -8.19 14.88
C TYR A 319 6.36 -8.36 13.60
N LEU A 320 7.01 -9.52 13.43
CA LEU A 320 7.79 -9.83 12.23
C LEU A 320 6.90 -9.88 10.98
N ALA A 321 5.68 -10.43 11.08
CA ALA A 321 4.72 -10.41 9.98
C ALA A 321 4.39 -8.97 9.54
N GLY A 322 4.17 -8.06 10.49
CA GLY A 322 3.98 -6.64 10.22
C GLY A 322 5.21 -5.97 9.59
N LEU A 323 6.39 -6.31 10.06
CA LEU A 323 7.64 -5.75 9.55
C LEU A 323 7.93 -6.19 8.11
N LEU A 324 7.61 -7.44 7.77
CA LEU A 324 7.88 -8.04 6.46
C LEU A 324 6.67 -8.05 5.52
N HIS A 325 5.49 -7.58 5.94
CA HIS A 325 4.24 -7.70 5.17
C HIS A 325 4.36 -7.25 3.71
N ASN A 326 5.19 -6.25 3.43
CA ASN A 326 5.38 -5.70 2.09
C ASN A 326 6.73 -6.11 1.46
N PHE A 327 7.37 -7.20 1.93
CA PHE A 327 8.70 -7.61 1.48
C PHE A 327 8.72 -7.99 -0.02
N GLY A 328 7.60 -8.48 -0.54
CA GLY A 328 7.43 -8.74 -1.97
C GLY A 328 7.61 -7.50 -2.85
N TYR A 329 7.32 -6.30 -2.34
CA TYR A 329 7.60 -5.03 -3.04
C TYR A 329 9.10 -4.86 -3.32
N LEU A 330 9.96 -5.14 -2.34
CA LEU A 330 11.42 -5.10 -2.53
C LEU A 330 11.87 -6.16 -3.53
N LEU A 331 11.27 -7.35 -3.47
CA LEU A 331 11.59 -8.44 -4.39
C LEU A 331 11.18 -8.10 -5.84
N LEU A 332 9.99 -7.52 -6.04
CA LEU A 332 9.59 -7.04 -7.37
C LEU A 332 10.57 -5.99 -7.92
N ALA A 333 11.02 -5.06 -7.09
CA ALA A 333 11.99 -4.05 -7.49
C ALA A 333 13.36 -4.66 -7.85
N HIS A 334 13.77 -5.72 -7.13
CA HIS A 334 15.02 -6.43 -7.37
C HIS A 334 14.97 -7.29 -8.64
N VAL A 335 13.89 -8.06 -8.79
CA VAL A 335 13.73 -9.01 -9.91
C VAL A 335 13.36 -8.33 -11.22
N PHE A 336 12.52 -7.28 -11.17
CA PHE A 336 11.98 -6.60 -12.35
C PHE A 336 12.33 -5.10 -12.41
N PRO A 337 13.58 -4.65 -12.24
CA PRO A 337 13.91 -3.23 -12.08
C PRO A 337 13.30 -2.30 -13.14
N PRO A 338 13.33 -2.62 -14.47
CA PRO A 338 12.75 -1.73 -15.48
C PRO A 338 11.22 -1.64 -15.41
N HIS A 339 10.55 -2.74 -14.99
CA HIS A 339 9.09 -2.79 -14.87
C HIS A 339 8.63 -2.21 -13.55
N PHE A 340 9.49 -2.21 -12.53
CA PHE A 340 9.18 -1.62 -11.24
C PHE A 340 8.89 -0.11 -11.34
N SER A 341 9.70 0.62 -12.11
CA SER A 341 9.43 2.04 -12.39
C SER A 341 8.08 2.24 -13.11
N LEU A 342 7.73 1.33 -14.02
CA LEU A 342 6.44 1.36 -14.69
C LEU A 342 5.29 1.09 -13.70
N ILE A 343 5.47 0.15 -12.77
CA ILE A 343 4.50 -0.09 -11.68
C ILE A 343 4.30 1.19 -10.87
N CYS A 344 5.38 1.86 -10.45
CA CYS A 344 5.30 3.12 -9.72
C CYS A 344 4.47 4.17 -10.45
N ARG A 345 4.72 4.37 -11.75
CA ARG A 345 3.95 5.34 -12.58
C ARG A 345 2.47 4.94 -12.71
N HIS A 346 2.17 3.64 -12.87
CA HIS A 346 0.78 3.18 -12.91
C HIS A 346 0.06 3.32 -11.57
N LEU A 347 0.74 3.12 -10.44
CA LEU A 347 0.19 3.35 -9.10
C LEU A 347 -0.22 4.83 -8.91
N GLU A 348 0.60 5.76 -9.40
CA GLU A 348 0.33 7.20 -9.31
C GLU A 348 -0.91 7.64 -10.08
N VAL A 349 -1.18 7.02 -11.21
CA VAL A 349 -2.31 7.40 -12.08
C VAL A 349 -3.58 6.59 -11.82
N ASN A 350 -3.49 5.54 -10.99
CA ASN A 350 -4.60 4.68 -10.61
C ASN A 350 -4.80 4.61 -9.07
N PRO A 351 -4.93 5.73 -8.36
CA PRO A 351 -4.99 5.75 -6.90
C PRO A 351 -6.25 5.06 -6.34
N HIS A 352 -7.23 4.79 -7.16
CA HIS A 352 -8.47 4.09 -6.83
C HIS A 352 -8.33 2.56 -6.82
N LEU A 353 -7.20 2.02 -7.29
CA LEU A 353 -6.95 0.59 -7.40
C LEU A 353 -5.98 0.07 -6.33
N SER A 354 -6.21 -1.17 -5.89
CA SER A 354 -5.19 -1.94 -5.18
C SER A 354 -4.00 -2.21 -6.11
N HIS A 355 -2.79 -2.20 -5.55
CA HIS A 355 -1.56 -2.49 -6.31
C HIS A 355 -1.60 -3.86 -6.99
N SER A 356 -2.34 -4.83 -6.44
CA SER A 356 -2.47 -6.17 -7.03
C SER A 356 -3.04 -6.16 -8.45
N TYR A 357 -3.97 -5.26 -8.77
CA TYR A 357 -4.47 -5.10 -10.15
C TYR A 357 -3.39 -4.58 -11.09
N ILE A 358 -2.58 -3.63 -10.64
CA ILE A 358 -1.53 -3.02 -11.44
C ILE A 358 -0.39 -4.02 -11.67
N GLU A 359 0.02 -4.71 -10.62
CA GLU A 359 1.06 -5.73 -10.70
C GLU A 359 0.64 -6.93 -11.56
N GLN A 360 -0.59 -7.41 -11.40
CA GLN A 360 -1.16 -8.44 -12.26
C GLN A 360 -1.20 -8.03 -13.73
N HIS A 361 -1.64 -6.80 -14.01
CA HIS A 361 -1.70 -6.29 -15.39
C HIS A 361 -0.31 -6.18 -16.03
N LEU A 362 0.68 -5.70 -15.28
CA LEU A 362 2.02 -5.44 -15.81
C LEU A 362 2.96 -6.63 -15.77
N LEU A 363 2.84 -7.48 -14.75
CA LEU A 363 3.77 -8.57 -14.47
C LEU A 363 3.14 -9.96 -14.59
N GLY A 364 1.82 -10.09 -14.45
CA GLY A 364 1.13 -11.38 -14.33
C GLY A 364 1.21 -12.01 -12.93
N ILE A 365 1.82 -11.34 -11.96
CA ILE A 365 1.93 -11.77 -10.56
C ILE A 365 1.82 -10.58 -9.62
N THR A 366 1.54 -10.84 -8.33
CA THR A 366 1.47 -9.82 -7.28
C THR A 366 2.65 -9.95 -6.30
N ARG A 367 2.90 -8.87 -5.54
CA ARG A 367 3.92 -8.87 -4.47
C ARG A 367 3.62 -9.86 -3.35
N GLU A 368 2.36 -10.15 -3.10
CA GLU A 368 1.92 -11.13 -2.11
C GLU A 368 2.37 -12.54 -2.50
N GLN A 369 2.18 -12.91 -3.78
CA GLN A 369 2.61 -14.21 -4.31
C GLN A 369 4.12 -14.38 -4.20
N ILE A 370 4.87 -13.45 -4.78
CA ILE A 370 6.34 -13.56 -4.82
C ILE A 370 6.98 -13.39 -3.43
N GLY A 371 6.38 -12.56 -2.56
CA GLY A 371 6.82 -12.39 -1.17
C GLY A 371 6.61 -13.65 -0.34
N ALA A 372 5.44 -14.26 -0.41
CA ALA A 372 5.14 -15.51 0.29
C ALA A 372 6.00 -16.67 -0.24
N TRP A 373 6.18 -16.74 -1.56
CA TRP A 373 7.07 -17.72 -2.17
C TRP A 373 8.51 -17.57 -1.65
N LEU A 374 9.03 -16.36 -1.53
CA LEU A 374 10.36 -16.10 -0.99
C LEU A 374 10.49 -16.53 0.47
N MET A 375 9.47 -16.28 1.30
CA MET A 375 9.46 -16.74 2.70
C MET A 375 9.60 -18.26 2.77
N ARG A 376 8.84 -19.00 1.98
CA ARG A 376 8.95 -20.46 1.90
C ARG A 376 10.31 -20.91 1.34
N TYR A 377 10.84 -20.22 0.34
CA TYR A 377 12.16 -20.53 -0.22
C TYR A 377 13.30 -20.34 0.80
N TRP A 378 13.15 -19.40 1.73
CA TRP A 378 14.09 -19.16 2.82
C TRP A 378 13.80 -20.01 4.08
N ASP A 379 12.90 -20.98 4.00
CA ASP A 379 12.49 -21.85 5.11
C ASP A 379 11.99 -21.06 6.32
N MET A 380 11.26 -19.97 6.06
CA MET A 380 10.62 -19.17 7.09
C MET A 380 9.31 -19.83 7.54
N PRO A 381 8.83 -19.55 8.77
CA PRO A 381 7.57 -20.08 9.28
C PRO A 381 6.39 -19.86 8.32
N ASP A 382 5.52 -20.86 8.21
CA ASP A 382 4.32 -20.80 7.36
C ASP A 382 3.37 -19.67 7.75
N GLU A 383 3.33 -19.30 9.04
CA GLU A 383 2.59 -18.15 9.56
C GLU A 383 2.98 -16.86 8.83
N LEU A 384 4.29 -16.65 8.59
CA LEU A 384 4.79 -15.50 7.86
C LEU A 384 4.45 -15.57 6.37
N ALA A 385 4.63 -16.74 5.76
CA ALA A 385 4.28 -16.92 4.36
C ALA A 385 2.78 -16.67 4.14
N ASN A 386 1.92 -17.15 5.04
CA ASN A 386 0.48 -16.92 4.99
C ASN A 386 0.13 -15.45 5.30
N ALA A 387 0.81 -14.82 6.27
CA ALA A 387 0.63 -13.41 6.56
C ALA A 387 0.86 -12.53 5.31
N LEU A 388 1.93 -12.78 4.56
CA LEU A 388 2.23 -12.05 3.34
C LEU A 388 1.24 -12.38 2.21
N ARG A 389 0.87 -13.68 2.09
CA ARG A 389 0.05 -14.16 0.97
C ARG A 389 -1.39 -13.66 1.01
N PHE A 390 -1.99 -13.64 2.19
CA PHE A 390 -3.43 -13.39 2.37
C PHE A 390 -3.75 -12.06 3.08
N GLN A 391 -2.78 -11.16 3.23
CA GLN A 391 -2.93 -9.89 3.95
C GLN A 391 -4.01 -8.95 3.40
N HIS A 392 -4.50 -9.17 2.18
CA HIS A 392 -5.54 -8.33 1.58
C HIS A 392 -6.93 -8.97 1.59
N ASP A 393 -7.04 -10.22 2.03
CA ASP A 393 -8.31 -10.90 2.17
C ASP A 393 -8.87 -10.75 3.59
N PRO A 394 -9.85 -9.85 3.81
CA PRO A 394 -10.47 -9.67 5.13
C PRO A 394 -11.36 -10.83 5.54
N SER A 395 -11.61 -11.79 4.64
CA SER A 395 -12.43 -12.97 4.88
C SER A 395 -11.63 -14.23 5.15
N TYR A 396 -10.30 -14.17 5.05
CA TYR A 396 -9.44 -15.33 5.21
C TYR A 396 -9.64 -16.02 6.58
N ASP A 397 -9.97 -17.29 6.54
CA ASP A 397 -10.23 -18.17 7.70
C ASP A 397 -9.42 -19.49 7.69
N GLY A 398 -8.39 -19.55 6.83
CA GLY A 398 -7.52 -20.71 6.67
C GLY A 398 -6.53 -20.89 7.82
N VAL A 399 -5.50 -21.70 7.57
CA VAL A 399 -4.45 -22.00 8.56
C VAL A 399 -3.70 -20.73 8.94
N TYR A 400 -3.47 -20.51 10.24
CA TYR A 400 -2.80 -19.32 10.80
C TYR A 400 -3.51 -18.00 10.43
N ALA A 401 -4.85 -18.02 10.34
CA ALA A 401 -5.65 -16.88 9.89
C ALA A 401 -5.43 -15.60 10.71
N GLU A 402 -5.07 -15.71 11.97
CA GLU A 402 -4.80 -14.57 12.86
C GLU A 402 -3.67 -13.67 12.35
N TYR A 403 -2.64 -14.21 11.67
CA TYR A 403 -1.52 -13.43 11.17
C TYR A 403 -1.91 -12.56 9.95
N PRO A 404 -2.45 -13.10 8.84
CA PRO A 404 -2.91 -12.27 7.73
C PRO A 404 -4.04 -11.32 8.12
N ASN A 405 -4.94 -11.73 9.03
CA ASN A 405 -6.03 -10.88 9.50
C ASN A 405 -5.53 -9.69 10.31
N LEU A 406 -4.50 -9.86 11.16
CA LEU A 406 -3.86 -8.75 11.87
C LEU A 406 -3.16 -7.79 10.90
N VAL A 407 -2.45 -8.31 9.89
CA VAL A 407 -1.82 -7.48 8.85
C VAL A 407 -2.89 -6.72 8.06
N CYS A 408 -3.96 -7.42 7.63
CA CYS A 408 -5.08 -6.82 6.90
C CYS A 408 -5.71 -5.65 7.69
N LEU A 409 -6.00 -5.88 8.97
CA LEU A 409 -6.58 -4.86 9.84
C LEU A 409 -5.63 -3.67 10.03
N ALA A 410 -4.36 -3.92 10.34
CA ALA A 410 -3.37 -2.87 10.57
C ALA A 410 -3.14 -1.99 9.33
N VAL A 411 -3.00 -2.61 8.15
CA VAL A 411 -2.81 -1.89 6.88
C VAL A 411 -4.03 -1.00 6.56
N ARG A 412 -5.25 -1.50 6.76
CA ARG A 412 -6.49 -0.72 6.53
C ARG A 412 -6.63 0.44 7.52
N LEU A 413 -6.31 0.22 8.80
CA LEU A 413 -6.30 1.27 9.83
C LEU A 413 -5.27 2.36 9.51
N LEU A 414 -4.07 2.00 9.07
CA LEU A 414 -3.04 2.96 8.69
C LEU A 414 -3.40 3.72 7.40
N ARG A 415 -3.94 3.05 6.38
CA ARG A 415 -4.43 3.71 5.16
C ARG A 415 -5.53 4.73 5.43
N SER A 416 -6.43 4.45 6.36
CA SER A 416 -7.46 5.42 6.78
C SER A 416 -6.89 6.68 7.43
N ARG A 417 -5.60 6.66 7.83
CA ARG A 417 -4.83 7.78 8.39
C ARG A 417 -3.80 8.35 7.42
N GLY A 418 -3.88 7.98 6.14
CA GLY A 418 -2.96 8.46 5.09
C GLY A 418 -1.58 7.81 5.10
N ILE A 419 -1.40 6.68 5.80
CA ILE A 419 -0.13 5.95 5.86
C ILE A 419 -0.23 4.68 5.01
N GLY A 420 0.69 4.53 4.05
CA GLY A 420 0.69 3.44 3.09
C GLY A 420 0.23 3.87 1.71
N SER A 421 0.05 2.91 0.81
CA SER A 421 -0.38 3.12 -0.57
C SER A 421 -1.66 2.35 -0.89
N GLY A 422 -2.44 2.83 -1.86
CA GLY A 422 -3.69 2.23 -2.31
C GLY A 422 -4.94 2.88 -1.70
N PRO A 423 -6.13 2.45 -2.13
CA PRO A 423 -7.39 3.01 -1.68
C PRO A 423 -7.65 2.74 -0.19
N VAL A 424 -8.42 3.63 0.43
CA VAL A 424 -8.97 3.38 1.76
C VAL A 424 -10.08 2.34 1.61
N GLU A 425 -9.93 1.22 2.28
CA GLU A 425 -10.87 0.10 2.24
C GLU A 425 -11.67 0.00 3.53
N GLU A 426 -12.90 -0.46 3.43
CA GLU A 426 -13.74 -0.73 4.59
C GLU A 426 -13.14 -1.85 5.45
N ILE A 427 -13.26 -1.72 6.76
CA ILE A 427 -12.90 -2.77 7.72
C ILE A 427 -14.18 -3.53 8.07
N PRO A 428 -14.40 -4.77 7.57
CA PRO A 428 -15.59 -5.54 7.90
C PRO A 428 -15.65 -5.90 9.39
N ASP A 429 -16.85 -5.86 9.97
CA ASP A 429 -17.04 -6.26 11.37
C ASP A 429 -16.64 -7.72 11.62
N ALA A 430 -16.86 -8.61 10.64
CA ALA A 430 -16.42 -10.00 10.69
C ALA A 430 -14.90 -10.16 10.87
N LEU A 431 -14.07 -9.28 10.33
CA LEU A 431 -12.62 -9.28 10.55
C LEU A 431 -12.30 -8.93 12.02
N LEU A 432 -12.98 -7.94 12.57
CA LEU A 432 -12.80 -7.53 13.97
C LEU A 432 -13.26 -8.63 14.93
N GLU A 433 -14.40 -9.25 14.66
CA GLU A 433 -14.96 -10.36 15.44
C GLU A 433 -14.00 -11.57 15.49
N ARG A 434 -13.41 -11.96 14.35
CA ARG A 434 -12.41 -13.04 14.30
C ARG A 434 -11.20 -12.76 15.18
N LEU A 435 -10.78 -11.51 15.29
CA LEU A 435 -9.66 -11.09 16.14
C LEU A 435 -10.08 -10.81 17.60
N GLY A 436 -11.38 -10.90 17.92
CA GLY A 436 -11.92 -10.56 19.23
C GLY A 436 -11.71 -9.08 19.60
N LEU A 437 -11.72 -8.19 18.62
CA LEU A 437 -11.49 -6.74 18.77
C LEU A 437 -12.76 -5.94 18.44
N SER A 438 -13.00 -4.87 19.19
CA SER A 438 -13.97 -3.86 18.77
C SER A 438 -13.33 -2.81 17.86
N ARG A 439 -14.12 -2.18 17.00
CA ARG A 439 -13.69 -1.07 16.14
C ARG A 439 -13.09 0.08 16.94
N GLU A 440 -13.72 0.43 18.06
CA GLU A 440 -13.24 1.47 18.97
C GLU A 440 -11.85 1.12 19.51
N LYS A 441 -11.65 -0.14 19.97
CA LYS A 441 -10.37 -0.61 20.51
C LYS A 441 -9.27 -0.61 19.46
N ALA A 442 -9.59 -1.05 18.24
CA ALA A 442 -8.63 -1.05 17.14
C ALA A 442 -8.20 0.38 16.75
N ASN A 443 -9.14 1.31 16.72
CA ASN A 443 -8.84 2.74 16.49
C ASN A 443 -8.03 3.36 17.62
N ASP A 444 -8.34 3.08 18.89
CA ASP A 444 -7.60 3.56 20.07
C ASP A 444 -6.14 3.09 20.04
N VAL A 445 -5.92 1.80 19.75
CA VAL A 445 -4.57 1.25 19.57
C VAL A 445 -3.81 1.98 18.48
N THR A 446 -4.43 2.17 17.30
CA THR A 446 -3.78 2.84 16.17
C THR A 446 -3.43 4.28 16.50
N SER A 447 -4.33 5.02 17.16
CA SER A 447 -4.09 6.41 17.57
C SER A 447 -2.91 6.49 18.54
N LYS A 448 -2.83 5.62 19.55
CA LYS A 448 -1.71 5.57 20.51
C LYS A 448 -0.38 5.27 19.85
N VAL A 449 -0.36 4.40 18.84
CA VAL A 449 0.85 4.13 18.07
C VAL A 449 1.28 5.38 17.28
N LEU A 450 0.33 6.09 16.67
CA LEU A 450 0.61 7.30 15.91
C LEU A 450 0.95 8.50 16.77
N ASP A 451 0.54 8.56 18.04
CA ASP A 451 1.02 9.55 18.99
C ASP A 451 2.55 9.46 19.21
N ALA A 452 3.14 8.28 18.96
CA ALA A 452 4.58 8.05 18.98
C ALA A 452 5.26 8.13 17.61
N GLU A 453 4.62 8.76 16.60
CA GLU A 453 5.07 8.79 15.20
C GLU A 453 6.53 9.24 15.05
N VAL A 454 6.95 10.27 15.77
CA VAL A 454 8.33 10.79 15.69
C VAL A 454 9.34 9.71 16.08
N LEU A 455 9.07 8.98 17.17
CA LEU A 455 9.96 7.92 17.67
C LEU A 455 10.01 6.73 16.70
N LEU A 456 8.86 6.35 16.14
CA LEU A 456 8.78 5.28 15.17
C LEU A 456 9.48 5.63 13.85
N ARG A 457 9.45 6.91 13.45
CA ARG A 457 10.17 7.41 12.27
C ARG A 457 11.68 7.36 12.48
N GLU A 458 12.16 7.70 13.68
CA GLU A 458 13.57 7.56 14.05
C GLU A 458 14.02 6.09 13.98
N LEU A 459 13.20 5.16 14.51
CA LEU A 459 13.45 3.73 14.40
C LEU A 459 13.48 3.27 12.94
N ALA A 460 12.57 3.77 12.10
CA ALA A 460 12.54 3.45 10.67
C ALA A 460 13.81 3.89 9.94
N SER A 461 14.42 4.98 10.34
CA SER A 461 15.65 5.50 9.73
C SER A 461 16.86 4.60 9.95
N GLN A 462 16.82 3.68 10.92
CA GLN A 462 17.90 2.73 11.21
C GLN A 462 17.89 1.54 10.23
N PHE A 463 16.75 1.28 9.56
CA PHE A 463 16.66 0.26 8.52
C PHE A 463 17.15 0.80 7.19
N GLY A 464 17.88 -0.03 6.44
CA GLY A 464 18.35 0.33 5.09
C GLY A 464 19.48 1.35 5.04
N GLN A 465 20.12 1.68 6.15
CA GLN A 465 21.41 2.35 6.12
C GLN A 465 22.50 1.31 5.77
N PRO A 466 23.41 1.65 4.81
CA PRO A 466 24.46 0.75 4.36
C PRO A 466 25.46 0.42 5.47
#